data_1cd910fad33c30a5e65c5cdab4b3af96
#
_entry.id   1cd910fad33c30a5e65c5cdab4b3af96
#
_cell.length_a   1.000
_cell.length_b   1.000
_cell.length_c   1.000
_cell.angle_alpha   90.00
_cell.angle_beta   90.00
_cell.angle_gamma   90.00
#
_symmetry.space_group_name_H-M   'P 1'
#
loop_
_entity.id
_entity.type
_entity.pdbx_description
1 polymer ?
#
loop_
_entity_poly.entity_id
_entity_poly.type
_entity_poly.pdbx_seq_one_letter_code
_entity_poly.pdbx_strand_id
1 'polypeptide(L)'
;MLTVVEIKRKLQTVFDEQQARVLAEVVIDAYTDLVKTSDFNELKGIVKELAKEQKALAEAQKRTEQRVAELAEAQQRTEQRVAELAEAQKRTEQRVEELAVALRQLTEEHAETRRQVGGLAMTVGYRLEDEAFKALPALLHQDFGIIVQDRLRRRFVTDNRGQPLEVNIIGDALRDSQAVVIVGESKSQLSKNKVDEFVQKKLKRLEGVFKAEMFPVLVTYMISEPDVEEYMKAQGIALYYSYDF
;
A
#
# COMPACT_ATOMS: atom_id res chain seq x y z
N MET A 1 31.34 65.21 65.85
CA MET A 1 30.73 66.49 65.37
C MET A 1 31.17 67.58 66.28
N LEU A 2 31.69 68.68 65.75
CA LEU A 2 31.97 69.89 66.57
C LEU A 2 30.63 70.46 67.02
N THR A 3 30.48 70.68 68.32
CA THR A 3 29.26 71.23 68.84
C THR A 3 29.24 72.75 68.73
N VAL A 4 28.07 73.40 68.75
CA VAL A 4 27.88 74.85 68.74
C VAL A 4 28.79 75.45 69.80
N VAL A 5 28.90 74.82 70.96
CA VAL A 5 29.68 75.29 72.10
C VAL A 5 31.20 75.29 71.80
N GLU A 6 31.70 74.27 71.13
CA GLU A 6 33.10 74.12 70.72
C GLU A 6 33.49 75.11 69.62
N ILE A 7 32.60 75.34 68.66
CA ILE A 7 32.83 76.30 67.59
C ILE A 7 32.77 77.76 68.21
N LYS A 8 31.76 78.00 69.00
CA LYS A 8 31.64 79.31 69.73
C LYS A 8 32.89 79.57 70.52
N ARG A 9 33.37 78.63 71.30
CA ARG A 9 34.60 78.81 72.12
C ARG A 9 35.83 79.11 71.30
N LYS A 10 35.99 78.51 70.13
CA LYS A 10 37.09 78.80 69.20
C LYS A 10 36.95 80.20 68.58
N LEU A 11 35.73 80.61 68.23
CA LEU A 11 35.47 81.91 67.63
C LEU A 11 35.61 83.05 68.67
N GLN A 12 35.32 82.78 69.92
CA GLN A 12 35.52 83.80 71.03
C GLN A 12 36.96 84.21 71.27
N THR A 13 37.97 83.50 70.64
CA THR A 13 39.37 83.93 70.71
C THR A 13 39.66 85.15 69.82
N VAL A 14 38.80 85.45 68.87
CA VAL A 14 39.00 86.47 67.83
C VAL A 14 37.80 87.45 67.73
N PHE A 15 36.57 87.01 68.08
CA PHE A 15 35.34 87.72 67.95
C PHE A 15 34.70 87.94 69.33
N ASP A 16 33.87 88.97 69.45
CA ASP A 16 33.11 89.13 70.66
C ASP A 16 32.06 88.04 70.86
N GLU A 17 31.48 87.99 72.08
CA GLU A 17 30.59 86.88 72.46
C GLU A 17 29.33 86.75 71.56
N GLN A 18 28.82 87.88 71.09
CA GLN A 18 27.62 87.92 70.26
C GLN A 18 27.92 87.51 68.80
N GLN A 19 29.04 87.94 68.24
CA GLN A 19 29.52 87.62 66.91
C GLN A 19 29.96 86.15 66.85
N ALA A 20 30.65 85.66 67.85
CA ALA A 20 31.08 84.26 67.93
C ALA A 20 29.85 83.31 68.00
N ARG A 21 28.76 83.71 68.65
CA ARG A 21 27.53 82.92 68.72
C ARG A 21 26.84 82.88 67.38
N VAL A 22 26.62 83.99 66.71
CA VAL A 22 25.92 84.07 65.42
C VAL A 22 26.74 83.31 64.37
N LEU A 23 28.06 83.45 64.30
CA LEU A 23 28.92 82.75 63.41
C LEU A 23 28.90 81.26 63.67
N ALA A 24 28.89 80.78 64.92
CA ALA A 24 28.83 79.39 65.28
C ALA A 24 27.50 78.75 64.83
N GLU A 25 26.37 79.49 65.03
CA GLU A 25 25.06 79.08 64.59
C GLU A 25 25.01 78.98 63.06
N VAL A 26 25.43 79.98 62.32
CA VAL A 26 25.46 79.94 60.84
C VAL A 26 26.36 78.80 60.28
N VAL A 27 27.55 78.59 60.89
CA VAL A 27 28.42 77.53 60.47
C VAL A 27 27.81 76.16 60.71
N ILE A 28 27.11 75.95 61.81
CA ILE A 28 26.46 74.64 62.07
C ILE A 28 25.24 74.43 61.18
N ASP A 29 24.41 75.49 61.01
CA ASP A 29 23.28 75.39 60.08
C ASP A 29 23.73 75.05 58.65
N ALA A 30 24.74 75.79 58.15
CA ALA A 30 25.36 75.53 56.86
C ALA A 30 25.95 74.10 56.75
N TYR A 31 26.58 73.63 57.85
CA TYR A 31 27.13 72.26 57.87
C TYR A 31 26.07 71.18 57.96
N THR A 32 24.94 71.49 58.62
CA THR A 32 23.81 70.58 58.77
C THR A 32 23.04 70.45 57.45
N ASP A 33 22.99 71.50 56.67
CA ASP A 33 22.34 71.51 55.37
C ASP A 33 23.21 70.89 54.23
N LEU A 34 24.55 70.96 54.40
CA LEU A 34 25.46 70.58 53.33
C LEU A 34 25.47 69.07 53.02
N VAL A 35 25.48 68.18 54.01
CA VAL A 35 25.37 66.74 53.84
C VAL A 35 24.97 66.05 55.15
N LYS A 36 23.77 65.55 55.21
CA LYS A 36 23.39 64.64 56.29
C LYS A 36 24.12 63.34 56.14
N THR A 37 24.85 62.87 57.11
CA THR A 37 25.57 61.60 57.10
C THR A 37 24.62 60.40 56.80
N SER A 38 23.35 60.58 57.17
CA SER A 38 22.28 59.62 56.82
C SER A 38 22.11 59.49 55.32
N ASP A 39 22.01 60.65 54.62
CA ASP A 39 21.72 60.63 53.16
C ASP A 39 22.87 60.04 52.35
N PHE A 40 24.14 60.29 52.82
CA PHE A 40 25.32 59.71 52.25
C PHE A 40 25.35 58.19 52.44
N ASN A 41 24.93 57.68 53.60
CA ASN A 41 24.86 56.25 53.87
C ASN A 41 23.71 55.61 53.10
N GLU A 42 22.58 56.29 52.93
CA GLU A 42 21.48 55.84 52.08
C GLU A 42 21.92 55.74 50.62
N LEU A 43 22.55 56.79 50.07
CA LEU A 43 23.09 56.78 48.71
C LEU A 43 24.10 55.66 48.52
N LYS A 44 25.01 55.43 49.47
CA LYS A 44 25.95 54.28 49.43
C LYS A 44 25.27 52.96 49.47
N GLY A 45 24.14 52.80 50.17
CA GLY A 45 23.29 51.64 50.18
C GLY A 45 22.69 51.35 48.77
N ILE A 46 22.06 52.39 48.19
CA ILE A 46 21.47 52.35 46.87
C ILE A 46 22.51 51.99 45.79
N VAL A 47 23.69 52.59 45.79
CA VAL A 47 24.76 52.29 44.85
C VAL A 47 25.25 50.88 45.01
N LYS A 48 25.34 50.33 46.20
CA LYS A 48 25.72 48.93 46.44
C LYS A 48 24.66 47.96 45.93
N GLU A 49 23.38 48.22 46.10
CA GLU A 49 22.31 47.42 45.55
C GLU A 49 22.29 47.47 44.02
N LEU A 50 22.39 48.65 43.43
CA LEU A 50 22.46 48.86 42.00
C LEU A 50 23.64 48.05 41.37
N ALA A 51 24.80 48.11 42.02
CA ALA A 51 25.96 47.31 41.56
C ALA A 51 25.72 45.79 41.61
N LYS A 52 24.97 45.33 42.64
CA LYS A 52 24.59 43.91 42.74
C LYS A 52 23.59 43.51 41.66
N GLU A 53 22.58 44.36 41.41
CA GLU A 53 21.60 44.13 40.34
C GLU A 53 22.25 44.15 38.95
N GLN A 54 23.17 45.10 38.69
CA GLN A 54 23.92 45.16 37.44
C GLN A 54 24.71 43.86 37.20
N LYS A 55 25.36 43.31 38.25
CA LYS A 55 26.08 42.05 38.16
C LYS A 55 25.16 40.88 37.82
N ALA A 56 23.99 40.78 38.48
CA ALA A 56 23.00 39.76 38.22
C ALA A 56 22.43 39.86 36.79
N LEU A 57 22.19 41.09 36.31
CA LEU A 57 21.75 41.34 34.94
C LEU A 57 22.78 40.88 33.90
N ALA A 58 24.07 41.24 34.13
CA ALA A 58 25.17 40.80 33.25
C ALA A 58 25.30 39.27 33.20
N GLU A 59 25.12 38.57 34.32
CA GLU A 59 25.12 37.12 34.36
C GLU A 59 23.90 36.52 33.61
N ALA A 60 22.73 37.12 33.75
CA ALA A 60 21.52 36.70 33.01
C ALA A 60 21.68 36.94 31.51
N GLN A 61 22.24 38.07 31.11
CA GLN A 61 22.53 38.36 29.71
C GLN A 61 23.48 37.33 29.12
N LYS A 62 24.58 37.00 29.80
CA LYS A 62 25.54 35.98 29.35
C LYS A 62 24.86 34.58 29.15
N ARG A 63 23.95 34.21 30.07
CA ARG A 63 23.18 32.95 29.89
C ARG A 63 22.26 33.02 28.70
N THR A 64 21.63 34.15 28.43
CA THR A 64 20.76 34.36 27.27
C THR A 64 21.57 34.26 25.96
N GLU A 65 22.75 34.89 25.91
CA GLU A 65 23.66 34.79 24.75
C GLU A 65 24.10 33.35 24.48
N GLN A 66 24.42 32.58 25.53
CA GLN A 66 24.75 31.16 25.38
C GLN A 66 23.58 30.35 24.80
N ARG A 67 22.35 30.57 25.32
CA ARG A 67 21.16 29.88 24.79
C ARG A 67 20.88 30.24 23.32
N VAL A 68 21.08 31.51 22.96
CA VAL A 68 20.91 31.95 21.57
C VAL A 68 21.92 31.25 20.67
N ALA A 69 23.17 31.09 21.08
CA ALA A 69 24.19 30.38 20.33
C ALA A 69 23.84 28.90 20.19
N GLU A 70 23.41 28.22 21.25
CA GLU A 70 22.96 26.82 21.22
C GLU A 70 21.75 26.61 20.28
N LEU A 71 20.79 27.53 20.32
CA LEU A 71 19.63 27.50 19.42
C LEU A 71 20.04 27.68 17.95
N ALA A 72 20.96 28.59 17.65
CA ALA A 72 21.48 28.80 16.30
C ALA A 72 22.15 27.54 15.75
N GLU A 73 22.96 26.84 16.57
CA GLU A 73 23.56 25.55 16.17
C GLU A 73 22.50 24.45 15.95
N ALA A 74 21.49 24.39 16.83
CA ALA A 74 20.40 23.40 16.67
C ALA A 74 19.58 23.67 15.42
N GLN A 75 19.33 24.93 15.10
CA GLN A 75 18.65 25.35 13.88
C GLN A 75 19.45 24.91 12.64
N GLN A 76 20.75 25.19 12.60
CA GLN A 76 21.61 24.79 11.49
C GLN A 76 21.61 23.26 11.28
N ARG A 77 21.67 22.47 12.36
CA ARG A 77 21.55 20.99 12.26
C ARG A 77 20.19 20.56 11.72
N THR A 78 19.12 21.26 12.10
CA THR A 78 17.77 20.96 11.61
C THR A 78 17.64 21.27 10.12
N GLU A 79 18.18 22.41 9.67
CA GLU A 79 18.21 22.79 8.26
C GLU A 79 18.98 21.78 7.40
N GLN A 80 20.12 21.28 7.89
CA GLN A 80 20.88 20.21 7.22
C GLN A 80 20.06 18.93 7.07
N ARG A 81 19.39 18.49 8.16
CA ARG A 81 18.52 17.30 8.11
C ARG A 81 17.35 17.46 7.16
N VAL A 82 16.75 18.63 7.10
CA VAL A 82 15.67 18.93 6.14
C VAL A 82 16.18 18.85 4.72
N ALA A 83 17.37 19.37 4.42
CA ALA A 83 17.97 19.26 3.09
C ALA A 83 18.26 17.80 2.70
N GLU A 84 18.82 17.00 3.62
CA GLU A 84 19.08 15.56 3.39
C GLU A 84 17.79 14.78 3.15
N LEU A 85 16.73 15.07 3.92
CA LEU A 85 15.41 14.45 3.73
C LEU A 85 14.78 14.82 2.38
N ALA A 86 14.89 16.07 1.95
CA ALA A 86 14.39 16.51 0.65
C ALA A 86 15.11 15.79 -0.51
N GLU A 87 16.43 15.59 -0.42
CA GLU A 87 17.15 14.78 -1.42
C GLU A 87 16.73 13.30 -1.39
N ALA A 88 16.56 12.70 -0.20
CA ALA A 88 16.12 11.33 -0.07
C ALA A 88 14.70 11.14 -0.62
N GLN A 89 13.81 12.09 -0.38
CA GLN A 89 12.46 12.10 -0.95
C GLN A 89 12.50 12.14 -2.48
N LYS A 90 13.29 13.04 -3.07
CA LYS A 90 13.43 13.13 -4.53
C LYS A 90 13.93 11.83 -5.16
N ARG A 91 14.90 11.15 -4.51
CA ARG A 91 15.37 9.82 -4.96
C ARG A 91 14.27 8.75 -4.87
N THR A 92 13.44 8.82 -3.83
CA THR A 92 12.32 7.89 -3.66
C THR A 92 11.26 8.12 -4.73
N GLU A 93 10.92 9.38 -5.02
CA GLU A 93 9.98 9.75 -6.09
C GLU A 93 10.45 9.24 -7.46
N GLN A 94 11.74 9.41 -7.78
CA GLN A 94 12.30 8.88 -9.03
C GLN A 94 12.18 7.35 -9.12
N ARG A 95 12.50 6.62 -8.03
CA ARG A 95 12.35 5.16 -8.00
C ARG A 95 10.89 4.71 -8.15
N VAL A 96 9.96 5.44 -7.55
CA VAL A 96 8.52 5.14 -7.69
C VAL A 96 8.07 5.33 -9.15
N GLU A 97 8.56 6.36 -9.82
CA GLU A 97 8.26 6.60 -11.23
C GLU A 97 8.85 5.51 -12.14
N GLU A 98 10.10 5.13 -11.92
CA GLU A 98 10.74 4.01 -12.64
C GLU A 98 9.97 2.70 -12.45
N LEU A 99 9.56 2.39 -11.21
CA LEU A 99 8.74 1.22 -10.91
C LEU A 99 7.37 1.26 -11.58
N ALA A 100 6.74 2.43 -11.64
CA ALA A 100 5.45 2.59 -12.30
C ALA A 100 5.55 2.33 -13.81
N VAL A 101 6.63 2.77 -14.45
CA VAL A 101 6.91 2.49 -15.87
C VAL A 101 7.15 0.99 -16.09
N ALA A 102 8.01 0.37 -15.28
CA ALA A 102 8.30 -1.05 -15.38
C ALA A 102 7.05 -1.93 -15.15
N LEU A 103 6.18 -1.54 -14.22
CA LEU A 103 4.93 -2.24 -13.96
C LEU A 103 3.96 -2.17 -15.14
N ARG A 104 3.85 -1.04 -15.81
CA ARG A 104 3.04 -0.90 -17.03
C ARG A 104 3.54 -1.82 -18.13
N GLN A 105 4.84 -1.80 -18.38
CA GLN A 105 5.45 -2.67 -19.39
C GLN A 105 5.22 -4.15 -19.08
N LEU A 106 5.43 -4.59 -17.83
CA LEU A 106 5.16 -5.96 -17.41
C LEU A 106 3.69 -6.34 -17.59
N THR A 107 2.77 -5.42 -17.33
CA THR A 107 1.33 -5.65 -17.51
C THR A 107 0.99 -5.87 -18.98
N GLU A 108 1.59 -5.11 -19.89
CA GLU A 108 1.40 -5.25 -21.34
C GLU A 108 1.99 -6.58 -21.85
N GLU A 109 3.20 -6.92 -21.44
CA GLU A 109 3.86 -8.20 -21.80
C GLU A 109 3.06 -9.40 -21.27
N HIS A 110 2.52 -9.30 -20.04
CA HIS A 110 1.68 -10.35 -19.47
C HIS A 110 0.34 -10.50 -20.22
N ALA A 111 -0.27 -9.40 -20.66
CA ALA A 111 -1.48 -9.44 -21.48
C ALA A 111 -1.22 -10.11 -22.84
N GLU A 112 -0.08 -9.81 -23.46
CA GLU A 112 0.34 -10.44 -24.71
C GLU A 112 0.61 -11.96 -24.53
N THR A 113 1.35 -12.33 -23.48
CA THR A 113 1.60 -13.73 -23.15
C THR A 113 0.30 -14.51 -22.93
N ARG A 114 -0.66 -13.93 -22.20
CA ARG A 114 -2.00 -14.56 -22.04
C ARG A 114 -2.72 -14.75 -23.36
N ARG A 115 -2.62 -13.81 -24.30
CA ARG A 115 -3.24 -13.89 -25.61
C ARG A 115 -2.62 -15.03 -26.43
N GLN A 116 -1.28 -15.14 -26.41
CA GLN A 116 -0.56 -16.20 -27.09
C GLN A 116 -0.87 -17.59 -26.51
N VAL A 117 -0.86 -17.72 -25.18
CA VAL A 117 -1.23 -18.98 -24.49
C VAL A 117 -2.68 -19.36 -24.78
N GLY A 118 -3.60 -18.37 -24.79
CA GLY A 118 -4.99 -18.59 -25.17
C GLY A 118 -5.15 -19.12 -26.61
N GLY A 119 -4.44 -18.52 -27.56
CA GLY A 119 -4.41 -18.99 -28.95
C GLY A 119 -3.83 -20.40 -29.10
N LEU A 120 -2.75 -20.72 -28.39
CA LEU A 120 -2.16 -22.03 -28.37
C LEU A 120 -3.12 -23.08 -27.79
N ALA A 121 -3.76 -22.76 -26.66
CA ALA A 121 -4.74 -23.66 -26.03
C ALA A 121 -5.93 -23.96 -26.95
N MET A 122 -6.42 -22.98 -27.71
CA MET A 122 -7.46 -23.18 -28.73
C MET A 122 -6.97 -24.11 -29.85
N THR A 123 -5.76 -23.89 -30.36
CA THR A 123 -5.19 -24.72 -31.44
C THR A 123 -5.03 -26.16 -30.99
N VAL A 124 -4.54 -26.39 -29.77
CA VAL A 124 -4.41 -27.73 -29.19
C VAL A 124 -5.79 -28.40 -29.04
N GLY A 125 -6.80 -27.62 -28.57
CA GLY A 125 -8.17 -28.14 -28.45
C GLY A 125 -8.78 -28.54 -29.80
N TYR A 126 -8.64 -27.71 -30.82
CA TYR A 126 -9.14 -28.03 -32.17
C TYR A 126 -8.46 -29.23 -32.76
N ARG A 127 -7.14 -29.40 -32.56
CA ARG A 127 -6.42 -30.59 -33.05
C ARG A 127 -6.95 -31.86 -32.41
N LEU A 128 -7.23 -31.87 -31.11
CA LEU A 128 -7.79 -33.02 -30.43
C LEU A 128 -9.18 -33.38 -30.98
N GLU A 129 -10.02 -32.39 -31.28
CA GLU A 129 -11.33 -32.59 -31.89
C GLU A 129 -11.21 -33.17 -33.32
N ASP A 130 -10.31 -32.61 -34.13
CA ASP A 130 -10.09 -33.07 -35.51
C ASP A 130 -9.61 -34.53 -35.58
N GLU A 131 -8.75 -34.96 -34.65
CA GLU A 131 -8.33 -36.36 -34.53
C GLU A 131 -9.50 -37.23 -34.03
N ALA A 132 -10.25 -36.77 -33.02
CA ALA A 132 -11.43 -37.44 -32.50
C ALA A 132 -12.50 -37.66 -33.59
N PHE A 133 -12.76 -36.70 -34.47
CA PHE A 133 -13.73 -36.87 -35.59
C PHE A 133 -13.37 -37.99 -36.52
N LYS A 134 -12.07 -38.29 -36.69
CA LYS A 134 -11.58 -39.34 -37.56
C LYS A 134 -11.60 -40.71 -36.88
N ALA A 135 -11.17 -40.76 -35.62
CA ALA A 135 -10.96 -42.00 -34.88
C ALA A 135 -12.23 -42.55 -34.21
N LEU A 136 -13.06 -41.68 -33.62
CA LEU A 136 -14.24 -42.07 -32.84
C LEU A 136 -15.22 -42.96 -33.60
N PRO A 137 -15.52 -42.80 -34.92
CA PRO A 137 -16.42 -43.70 -35.60
C PRO A 137 -16.01 -45.18 -35.53
N ALA A 138 -14.73 -45.49 -35.70
CA ALA A 138 -14.19 -46.84 -35.60
C ALA A 138 -14.19 -47.35 -34.15
N LEU A 139 -13.75 -46.54 -33.21
CA LEU A 139 -13.71 -46.89 -31.79
C LEU A 139 -15.11 -47.12 -31.21
N LEU A 140 -16.09 -46.28 -31.52
CA LEU A 140 -17.46 -46.41 -31.06
C LEU A 140 -18.14 -47.68 -31.65
N HIS A 141 -17.80 -48.00 -32.88
CA HIS A 141 -18.26 -49.25 -33.47
C HIS A 141 -17.65 -50.48 -32.76
N GLN A 142 -16.35 -50.47 -32.51
CA GLN A 142 -15.63 -51.54 -31.85
C GLN A 142 -16.11 -51.77 -30.40
N ASP A 143 -16.23 -50.71 -29.63
CA ASP A 143 -16.46 -50.81 -28.17
C ASP A 143 -17.95 -50.87 -27.78
N PHE A 144 -18.83 -50.25 -28.59
CA PHE A 144 -20.26 -50.07 -28.25
C PHE A 144 -21.21 -50.52 -29.35
N GLY A 145 -20.72 -51.00 -30.49
CA GLY A 145 -21.55 -51.39 -31.65
C GLY A 145 -22.25 -50.19 -32.31
N ILE A 146 -21.76 -48.99 -32.07
CA ILE A 146 -22.37 -47.75 -32.59
C ILE A 146 -21.83 -47.45 -33.98
N ILE A 147 -22.73 -47.36 -34.97
CA ILE A 147 -22.41 -47.04 -36.36
C ILE A 147 -22.77 -45.58 -36.63
N VAL A 148 -21.76 -44.72 -36.77
CA VAL A 148 -21.95 -43.31 -37.12
C VAL A 148 -22.50 -43.20 -38.56
N GLN A 149 -23.63 -42.52 -38.74
CA GLN A 149 -24.34 -42.45 -40.01
C GLN A 149 -23.75 -41.43 -41.02
N ASP A 150 -23.26 -40.32 -40.49
CA ASP A 150 -22.58 -39.28 -41.26
C ASP A 150 -21.19 -39.06 -40.62
N ARG A 151 -20.73 -37.87 -40.54
CA ARG A 151 -19.49 -37.51 -39.81
C ARG A 151 -19.76 -36.79 -38.50
N LEU A 152 -18.95 -37.06 -37.53
CA LEU A 152 -18.89 -36.29 -36.33
C LEU A 152 -18.35 -34.88 -36.65
N ARG A 153 -18.92 -33.85 -36.05
CA ARG A 153 -18.54 -32.44 -36.28
C ARG A 153 -18.95 -31.56 -35.12
N ARG A 154 -18.35 -30.40 -35.02
CA ARG A 154 -18.81 -29.32 -34.16
C ARG A 154 -20.05 -28.64 -34.75
N ARG A 155 -21.08 -28.41 -33.95
CA ARG A 155 -22.31 -27.79 -34.38
C ARG A 155 -23.01 -27.04 -33.25
N PHE A 156 -23.69 -25.93 -33.58
CA PHE A 156 -24.65 -25.30 -32.69
C PHE A 156 -25.99 -26.05 -32.78
N VAL A 157 -26.55 -26.35 -31.62
CA VAL A 157 -27.86 -26.98 -31.44
C VAL A 157 -28.72 -26.07 -30.57
N THR A 158 -30.01 -25.94 -30.88
CA THR A 158 -30.94 -25.23 -29.99
C THR A 158 -31.27 -26.13 -28.80
N ASP A 159 -30.95 -25.63 -27.59
CA ASP A 159 -31.17 -26.40 -26.36
C ASP A 159 -32.67 -26.41 -25.93
N ASN A 160 -32.96 -27.12 -24.87
CA ASN A 160 -34.34 -27.21 -24.29
C ASN A 160 -34.90 -25.88 -23.77
N ARG A 161 -34.09 -24.80 -23.77
CA ARG A 161 -34.51 -23.43 -23.40
C ARG A 161 -34.62 -22.51 -24.61
N GLY A 162 -34.46 -23.04 -25.82
CA GLY A 162 -34.50 -22.27 -27.06
C GLY A 162 -33.23 -21.46 -27.32
N GLN A 163 -32.13 -21.73 -26.63
CA GLN A 163 -30.86 -21.00 -26.77
C GLN A 163 -29.85 -21.81 -27.60
N PRO A 164 -28.99 -21.14 -28.39
CA PRO A 164 -27.91 -21.80 -29.10
C PRO A 164 -26.88 -22.39 -28.12
N LEU A 165 -26.56 -23.65 -28.29
CA LEU A 165 -25.57 -24.40 -27.54
C LEU A 165 -24.58 -25.04 -28.49
N GLU A 166 -23.31 -24.68 -28.38
CA GLU A 166 -22.24 -25.31 -29.13
C GLU A 166 -21.95 -26.73 -28.58
N VAL A 167 -21.92 -27.71 -29.43
CA VAL A 167 -21.52 -29.09 -29.11
C VAL A 167 -20.29 -29.42 -29.96
N ASN A 168 -19.20 -29.78 -29.30
CA ASN A 168 -17.92 -29.97 -29.97
C ASN A 168 -17.93 -31.24 -30.85
N ILE A 169 -18.49 -32.32 -30.35
CA ILE A 169 -18.58 -33.61 -31.06
C ILE A 169 -20.04 -34.03 -31.10
N ILE A 170 -20.67 -33.96 -32.26
CA ILE A 170 -22.05 -34.37 -32.43
C ILE A 170 -22.23 -35.07 -33.77
N GLY A 171 -23.05 -36.10 -33.79
CA GLY A 171 -23.45 -36.82 -35.02
C GLY A 171 -24.52 -37.84 -34.75
N ASP A 172 -25.29 -38.13 -35.79
CA ASP A 172 -26.32 -39.18 -35.79
C ASP A 172 -25.68 -40.56 -35.96
N ALA A 173 -26.18 -41.56 -35.23
CA ALA A 173 -25.64 -42.91 -35.24
C ALA A 173 -26.75 -43.93 -35.01
N LEU A 174 -26.42 -45.20 -35.25
CA LEU A 174 -27.26 -46.34 -34.93
C LEU A 174 -26.54 -47.29 -33.95
N ARG A 175 -27.28 -47.80 -32.96
CA ARG A 175 -26.86 -48.87 -32.06
C ARG A 175 -27.98 -49.93 -32.08
N ASP A 176 -27.67 -51.17 -32.47
CA ASP A 176 -28.65 -52.25 -32.63
C ASP A 176 -29.91 -51.82 -33.43
N SER A 177 -29.70 -51.10 -34.53
CA SER A 177 -30.73 -50.52 -35.41
C SER A 177 -31.59 -49.42 -34.75
N GLN A 178 -31.29 -48.99 -33.54
CA GLN A 178 -31.93 -47.87 -32.88
C GLN A 178 -31.16 -46.58 -33.10
N ALA A 179 -31.90 -45.50 -33.35
CA ALA A 179 -31.24 -44.17 -33.51
C ALA A 179 -30.66 -43.67 -32.21
N VAL A 180 -29.39 -43.23 -32.22
CA VAL A 180 -28.71 -42.57 -31.13
C VAL A 180 -28.05 -41.29 -31.64
N VAL A 181 -27.90 -40.30 -30.78
CA VAL A 181 -27.14 -39.07 -31.07
C VAL A 181 -25.89 -39.06 -30.21
N ILE A 182 -24.74 -39.07 -30.84
CA ILE A 182 -23.48 -38.88 -30.14
C ILE A 182 -23.37 -37.41 -29.71
N VAL A 183 -23.14 -37.14 -28.43
CA VAL A 183 -22.92 -35.83 -27.86
C VAL A 183 -21.63 -35.85 -27.08
N GLY A 184 -20.63 -35.11 -27.54
CA GLY A 184 -19.31 -35.17 -26.93
C GLY A 184 -18.62 -33.80 -26.80
N GLU A 185 -17.59 -33.80 -26.00
CA GLU A 185 -16.69 -32.65 -25.79
C GLU A 185 -15.23 -33.14 -25.71
N SER A 186 -14.33 -32.33 -26.21
CA SER A 186 -12.89 -32.54 -26.02
C SER A 186 -12.34 -31.62 -24.95
N LYS A 187 -11.46 -32.13 -24.11
CA LYS A 187 -10.75 -31.36 -23.08
C LYS A 187 -9.28 -31.75 -23.08
N SER A 188 -8.37 -30.79 -23.12
CA SER A 188 -6.93 -31.09 -23.04
C SER A 188 -6.56 -31.81 -21.75
N GLN A 189 -7.24 -31.51 -20.65
CA GLN A 189 -7.12 -32.18 -19.36
C GLN A 189 -8.51 -32.36 -18.75
N LEU A 190 -8.84 -33.53 -18.27
CA LEU A 190 -10.15 -33.85 -17.71
C LEU A 190 -10.06 -34.04 -16.20
N SER A 191 -10.99 -33.45 -15.48
CA SER A 191 -11.21 -33.58 -14.02
C SER A 191 -12.67 -33.90 -13.75
N LYS A 192 -13.01 -34.39 -12.57
CA LYS A 192 -14.41 -34.60 -12.16
C LYS A 192 -15.27 -33.34 -12.34
N ASN A 193 -14.74 -32.16 -11.98
CA ASN A 193 -15.46 -30.89 -12.17
C ASN A 193 -15.80 -30.64 -13.65
N LYS A 194 -14.87 -30.96 -14.57
CA LYS A 194 -15.13 -30.83 -16.02
C LYS A 194 -16.12 -31.87 -16.56
N VAL A 195 -16.15 -33.05 -15.99
CA VAL A 195 -17.19 -34.06 -16.28
C VAL A 195 -18.56 -33.53 -15.82
N ASP A 196 -18.64 -33.00 -14.59
CA ASP A 196 -19.89 -32.42 -14.08
C ASP A 196 -20.33 -31.21 -14.91
N GLU A 197 -19.39 -30.37 -15.33
CA GLU A 197 -19.70 -29.27 -16.26
C GLU A 197 -20.29 -29.73 -17.56
N PHE A 198 -19.76 -30.80 -18.15
CA PHE A 198 -20.30 -31.42 -19.38
C PHE A 198 -21.70 -31.92 -19.15
N VAL A 199 -21.91 -32.66 -18.07
CA VAL A 199 -23.25 -33.16 -17.71
C VAL A 199 -24.25 -32.01 -17.52
N GLN A 200 -23.90 -31.01 -16.70
CA GLN A 200 -24.82 -29.94 -16.35
C GLN A 200 -25.03 -28.93 -17.48
N LYS A 201 -23.94 -28.55 -18.16
CA LYS A 201 -23.96 -27.46 -19.16
C LYS A 201 -24.25 -27.94 -20.57
N LYS A 202 -24.13 -29.27 -20.85
CA LYS A 202 -24.40 -29.86 -22.19
C LYS A 202 -25.51 -30.87 -22.12
N LEU A 203 -25.32 -32.03 -21.46
CA LEU A 203 -26.28 -33.14 -21.52
C LEU A 203 -27.66 -32.72 -20.99
N LYS A 204 -27.74 -32.13 -19.80
CA LYS A 204 -29.04 -31.65 -19.24
C LYS A 204 -29.73 -30.57 -20.07
N ARG A 205 -28.97 -29.76 -20.78
CA ARG A 205 -29.56 -28.76 -21.69
C ARG A 205 -30.06 -29.34 -22.99
N LEU A 206 -29.59 -30.55 -23.35
CA LEU A 206 -29.99 -31.24 -24.53
C LEU A 206 -31.06 -32.33 -24.26
N GLU A 207 -31.42 -32.55 -22.98
CA GLU A 207 -32.50 -33.47 -22.64
C GLU A 207 -33.82 -33.07 -23.34
N GLY A 208 -34.43 -34.06 -24.03
CA GLY A 208 -35.68 -33.85 -24.76
C GLY A 208 -35.56 -33.10 -26.09
N VAL A 209 -34.32 -32.64 -26.46
CA VAL A 209 -34.07 -31.95 -27.73
C VAL A 209 -34.05 -32.96 -28.90
N PHE A 210 -33.49 -34.12 -28.68
CA PHE A 210 -33.42 -35.19 -29.68
C PHE A 210 -34.50 -36.24 -29.41
N LYS A 211 -35.06 -36.81 -30.48
CA LYS A 211 -36.00 -37.96 -30.39
C LYS A 211 -35.25 -39.29 -30.10
N ALA A 212 -33.97 -39.31 -30.39
CA ALA A 212 -33.07 -40.44 -30.18
C ALA A 212 -32.39 -40.31 -28.80
N GLU A 213 -31.94 -41.44 -28.26
CA GLU A 213 -31.11 -41.49 -27.06
C GLU A 213 -29.77 -40.78 -27.28
N MET A 214 -29.31 -40.02 -26.30
CA MET A 214 -27.97 -39.41 -26.35
C MET A 214 -26.92 -40.39 -25.87
N PHE A 215 -25.85 -40.51 -26.62
CA PHE A 215 -24.64 -41.24 -26.23
C PHE A 215 -23.52 -40.26 -25.91
N PRO A 216 -23.21 -40.03 -24.61
CA PRO A 216 -22.22 -39.07 -24.20
C PRO A 216 -20.79 -39.58 -24.34
N VAL A 217 -19.92 -38.75 -24.92
CA VAL A 217 -18.50 -39.06 -25.13
C VAL A 217 -17.60 -37.92 -24.68
N LEU A 218 -16.55 -38.17 -23.94
CA LEU A 218 -15.49 -37.21 -23.65
C LEU A 218 -14.16 -37.68 -24.21
N VAL A 219 -13.41 -36.74 -24.75
CA VAL A 219 -12.07 -36.98 -25.32
C VAL A 219 -11.04 -36.13 -24.61
N THR A 220 -9.89 -36.71 -24.25
CA THR A 220 -8.87 -35.98 -23.51
C THR A 220 -7.45 -36.45 -23.89
N TYR A 221 -6.44 -35.54 -23.62
CA TYR A 221 -5.04 -35.97 -23.59
C TYR A 221 -4.68 -36.64 -22.27
N MET A 222 -5.26 -36.19 -21.16
CA MET A 222 -4.94 -36.69 -19.81
C MET A 222 -6.07 -36.43 -18.81
N ILE A 223 -6.08 -37.22 -17.76
CA ILE A 223 -6.89 -36.99 -16.56
C ILE A 223 -6.06 -36.30 -15.48
N SER A 224 -6.68 -35.51 -14.63
CA SER A 224 -6.01 -34.82 -13.52
C SER A 224 -6.04 -35.59 -12.20
N GLU A 225 -6.92 -36.58 -12.08
CA GLU A 225 -7.15 -37.37 -10.86
C GLU A 225 -7.33 -38.86 -11.28
N PRO A 226 -6.78 -39.81 -10.53
CA PRO A 226 -6.76 -41.22 -10.93
C PRO A 226 -8.16 -41.86 -11.02
N ASP A 227 -9.14 -41.34 -10.33
CA ASP A 227 -10.51 -41.89 -10.25
C ASP A 227 -11.53 -41.20 -11.20
N VAL A 228 -11.05 -40.38 -12.14
CA VAL A 228 -11.90 -39.73 -13.17
C VAL A 228 -12.51 -40.75 -14.11
N GLU A 229 -11.76 -41.81 -14.50
CA GLU A 229 -12.27 -42.87 -15.36
C GLU A 229 -13.45 -43.63 -14.73
N GLU A 230 -13.32 -44.03 -13.46
CA GLU A 230 -14.38 -44.71 -12.73
C GLU A 230 -15.60 -43.80 -12.57
N TYR A 231 -15.33 -42.52 -12.29
CA TYR A 231 -16.38 -41.53 -12.17
C TYR A 231 -17.19 -41.36 -13.46
N MET A 232 -16.53 -41.27 -14.60
CA MET A 232 -17.17 -41.18 -15.91
C MET A 232 -17.96 -42.42 -16.25
N LYS A 233 -17.38 -43.60 -16.00
CA LYS A 233 -18.05 -44.88 -16.21
C LYS A 233 -19.33 -45.00 -15.40
N ALA A 234 -19.32 -44.52 -14.14
CA ALA A 234 -20.49 -44.47 -13.28
C ALA A 234 -21.57 -43.50 -13.81
N GLN A 235 -21.18 -42.46 -14.56
CA GLN A 235 -22.10 -41.53 -15.23
C GLN A 235 -22.56 -42.01 -16.61
N GLY A 236 -22.12 -43.17 -17.07
CA GLY A 236 -22.45 -43.70 -18.40
C GLY A 236 -21.83 -42.91 -19.56
N ILE A 237 -20.69 -42.23 -19.32
CA ILE A 237 -19.99 -41.43 -20.31
C ILE A 237 -18.79 -42.21 -20.85
N ALA A 238 -18.71 -42.36 -22.16
CA ALA A 238 -17.55 -42.98 -22.80
C ALA A 238 -16.33 -42.03 -22.76
N LEU A 239 -15.16 -42.58 -22.43
CA LEU A 239 -13.90 -41.84 -22.41
C LEU A 239 -12.95 -42.38 -23.44
N TYR A 240 -12.34 -41.50 -24.22
CA TYR A 240 -11.24 -41.81 -25.11
C TYR A 240 -10.07 -40.85 -24.88
N TYR A 241 -8.90 -41.40 -24.96
CA TYR A 241 -7.66 -40.64 -24.91
C TYR A 241 -7.12 -40.40 -26.32
N SER A 242 -6.36 -39.33 -26.48
CA SER A 242 -5.72 -39.04 -27.77
C SER A 242 -4.78 -40.13 -28.28
N TYR A 243 -4.28 -41.01 -27.43
CA TYR A 243 -3.44 -42.16 -27.79
C TYR A 243 -4.24 -43.40 -28.20
N ASP A 244 -5.57 -43.38 -28.11
CA ASP A 244 -6.47 -44.42 -28.62
C ASP A 244 -6.74 -44.22 -30.11
N PHE A 245 -6.29 -43.10 -30.69
CA PHE A 245 -6.56 -42.67 -32.08
C PHE A 245 -5.58 -43.19 -33.10
#